data_a74335c9ad2f2f67af29cea93ab6f6f4
#
_entry.id   a74335c9ad2f2f67af29cea93ab6f6f4
#
_cell.length_a   1.000
_cell.length_b   1.000
_cell.length_c   1.000
_cell.angle_alpha   90.00
_cell.angle_beta   90.00
_cell.angle_gamma   90.00
#
_symmetry.space_group_name_H-M   'P 1'
#
loop_
_entity.id
_entity.type
_entity.pdbx_description
1 polymer ?
#
loop_
_entity_poly.entity_id
_entity_poly.type
_entity_poly.pdbx_seq_one_letter_code
_entity_poly.pdbx_strand_id
1 'polypeptide(L)'
;FKQYGVVNNDANIKIGQSVIIIGLGGVGLNIVQASSLVSANPIVGVDINSKKIKLAYKYGLDYGIKYSKSNLLINKINNFLDKDKADIVIETTGISNMIELAYNLTSNDGKTILVGVPDKNINIYSLPLHFDKILKGSFGGDTRPEVDIPNYIKLILKKKINLKSLITHEFPLKKINDALKLFRTGKAGRIIIRF
;
A
#
# COMPACT_ATOMS: atom_id res chain seq x y z
N PHE A 1 -1.27 9.11 8.93
CA PHE A 1 0.22 9.21 9.07
C PHE A 1 0.89 7.83 9.15
N LYS A 2 0.26 6.81 9.73
CA LYS A 2 0.82 5.44 9.83
C LYS A 2 1.37 4.89 8.51
N GLN A 3 0.76 5.21 7.37
CA GLN A 3 1.16 4.74 6.05
C GLN A 3 2.53 5.26 5.60
N TYR A 4 2.90 6.46 6.04
CA TYR A 4 4.24 7.01 5.80
C TYR A 4 5.29 6.28 6.65
N GLY A 5 4.94 5.93 7.89
CA GLY A 5 5.77 5.08 8.73
C GLY A 5 6.00 3.68 8.12
N VAL A 6 4.99 3.09 7.48
CA VAL A 6 5.15 1.81 6.76
C VAL A 6 6.28 1.90 5.73
N VAL A 7 6.33 2.98 4.96
CA VAL A 7 7.35 3.19 3.91
C VAL A 7 8.71 3.52 4.51
N ASN A 8 8.74 4.45 5.49
CA ASN A 8 9.97 5.00 6.01
C ASN A 8 10.61 4.14 7.11
N ASN A 9 9.78 3.57 8.01
CA ASN A 9 10.26 2.86 9.20
C ASN A 9 10.21 1.34 9.00
N ASP A 10 9.05 0.76 8.61
CA ASP A 10 8.91 -0.69 8.45
C ASP A 10 9.67 -1.21 7.21
N ALA A 11 9.36 -0.67 6.03
CA ALA A 11 9.99 -1.09 4.79
C ALA A 11 11.39 -0.49 4.63
N ASN A 12 11.60 0.73 5.15
CA ASN A 12 12.85 1.49 5.04
C ASN A 12 13.32 1.56 3.56
N ILE A 13 12.41 2.02 2.70
CA ILE A 13 12.62 2.04 1.24
C ILE A 13 13.76 2.99 0.90
N LYS A 14 14.66 2.52 0.05
CA LYS A 14 15.78 3.30 -0.49
C LYS A 14 15.46 3.83 -1.89
N ILE A 15 16.11 4.92 -2.26
CA ILE A 15 16.00 5.50 -3.61
C ILE A 15 16.25 4.42 -4.65
N GLY A 16 15.36 4.33 -5.65
CA GLY A 16 15.46 3.42 -6.77
C GLY A 16 14.99 1.99 -6.49
N GLN A 17 14.62 1.63 -5.24
CA GLN A 17 14.04 0.31 -4.98
C GLN A 17 12.65 0.18 -5.59
N SER A 18 12.39 -0.97 -6.19
CA SER A 18 11.09 -1.35 -6.73
C SER A 18 10.08 -1.67 -5.63
N VAL A 19 8.87 -1.15 -5.77
CA VAL A 19 7.80 -1.33 -4.77
C VAL A 19 6.53 -1.82 -5.43
N ILE A 20 5.97 -2.92 -4.93
CA ILE A 20 4.61 -3.37 -5.29
C ILE A 20 3.67 -3.07 -4.12
N ILE A 21 2.52 -2.48 -4.42
CA ILE A 21 1.47 -2.20 -3.43
C ILE A 21 0.21 -2.97 -3.80
N ILE A 22 -0.18 -3.94 -2.97
CA ILE A 22 -1.39 -4.74 -3.16
C ILE A 22 -2.52 -4.14 -2.33
N GLY A 23 -3.57 -3.67 -3.04
CA GLY A 23 -4.70 -2.94 -2.47
C GLY A 23 -4.47 -1.43 -2.51
N LEU A 24 -5.21 -0.72 -3.38
CA LEU A 24 -5.13 0.74 -3.57
C LEU A 24 -6.32 1.47 -2.90
N GLY A 25 -6.71 1.01 -1.71
CA GLY A 25 -7.66 1.71 -0.85
C GLY A 25 -7.05 2.96 -0.21
N GLY A 26 -7.74 3.53 0.79
CA GLY A 26 -7.25 4.72 1.49
C GLY A 26 -5.87 4.54 2.14
N VAL A 27 -5.51 3.31 2.53
CA VAL A 27 -4.17 2.97 3.04
C VAL A 27 -3.17 2.91 1.88
N GLY A 28 -3.46 2.09 0.85
CA GLY A 28 -2.55 1.88 -0.28
C GLY A 28 -2.24 3.17 -1.06
N LEU A 29 -3.22 4.05 -1.27
CA LEU A 29 -3.00 5.35 -1.94
C LEU A 29 -2.02 6.25 -1.17
N ASN A 30 -2.08 6.24 0.17
CA ASN A 30 -1.08 6.95 0.98
C ASN A 30 0.30 6.29 0.91
N ILE A 31 0.37 4.96 0.81
CA ILE A 31 1.63 4.23 0.64
C ILE A 31 2.23 4.55 -0.73
N VAL A 32 1.43 4.59 -1.82
CA VAL A 32 1.89 5.05 -3.14
C VAL A 32 2.53 6.43 -3.04
N GLN A 33 1.83 7.39 -2.42
CA GLN A 33 2.34 8.75 -2.26
C GLN A 33 3.64 8.79 -1.43
N ALA A 34 3.70 8.02 -0.35
CA ALA A 34 4.89 7.95 0.49
C ALA A 34 6.08 7.32 -0.26
N SER A 35 5.84 6.25 -1.03
CA SER A 35 6.86 5.58 -1.86
C SER A 35 7.43 6.53 -2.92
N SER A 36 6.56 7.33 -3.56
CA SER A 36 6.99 8.36 -4.51
C SER A 36 7.84 9.45 -3.84
N LEU A 37 7.51 9.86 -2.61
CA LEU A 37 8.28 10.85 -1.86
C LEU A 37 9.70 10.38 -1.51
N VAL A 38 9.91 9.09 -1.32
CA VAL A 38 11.24 8.50 -1.07
C VAL A 38 11.94 8.03 -2.35
N SER A 39 11.38 8.38 -3.50
CA SER A 39 11.94 8.05 -4.82
C SER A 39 12.09 6.54 -5.06
N ALA A 40 11.11 5.74 -4.62
CA ALA A 40 10.99 4.35 -5.06
C ALA A 40 10.74 4.30 -6.58
N ASN A 41 11.30 3.29 -7.26
CA ASN A 41 11.15 3.15 -8.72
C ASN A 41 11.46 1.70 -9.16
N PRO A 42 10.54 1.05 -9.91
CA PRO A 42 9.18 1.49 -10.17
C PRO A 42 8.22 1.28 -8.98
N ILE A 43 7.12 2.02 -8.95
CA ILE A 43 6.00 1.84 -8.03
C ILE A 43 4.85 1.17 -8.79
N VAL A 44 4.59 -0.10 -8.48
CA VAL A 44 3.55 -0.91 -9.11
C VAL A 44 2.36 -1.07 -8.15
N GLY A 45 1.16 -0.77 -8.61
CA GLY A 45 -0.06 -0.91 -7.80
C GLY A 45 -0.99 -1.99 -8.34
N VAL A 46 -1.52 -2.84 -7.47
CA VAL A 46 -2.47 -3.90 -7.81
C VAL A 46 -3.78 -3.69 -7.07
N ASP A 47 -4.90 -3.62 -7.78
CA ASP A 47 -6.25 -3.55 -7.18
C ASP A 47 -7.28 -4.19 -8.13
N ILE A 48 -8.41 -4.64 -7.58
CA ILE A 48 -9.56 -5.14 -8.37
C ILE A 48 -10.34 -4.00 -9.04
N ASN A 49 -10.21 -2.77 -8.53
CA ASN A 49 -10.98 -1.61 -8.94
C ASN A 49 -10.14 -0.66 -9.81
N SER A 50 -10.44 -0.62 -11.12
CA SER A 50 -9.74 0.24 -12.08
C SER A 50 -9.83 1.74 -11.76
N LYS A 51 -10.88 2.20 -11.06
CA LYS A 51 -10.99 3.62 -10.65
C LYS A 51 -9.96 3.97 -9.58
N LYS A 52 -9.67 3.04 -8.65
CA LYS A 52 -8.62 3.23 -7.63
C LYS A 52 -7.24 3.23 -8.27
N ILE A 53 -7.00 2.35 -9.22
CA ILE A 53 -5.75 2.33 -10.01
C ILE A 53 -5.58 3.67 -10.73
N LYS A 54 -6.61 4.15 -11.44
CA LYS A 54 -6.56 5.46 -12.11
C LYS A 54 -6.30 6.62 -11.15
N LEU A 55 -6.84 6.53 -9.93
CA LEU A 55 -6.59 7.54 -8.90
C LEU A 55 -5.14 7.49 -8.40
N ALA A 56 -4.56 6.30 -8.26
CA ALA A 56 -3.20 6.11 -7.73
C ALA A 56 -2.11 6.78 -8.58
N TYR A 57 -2.31 6.90 -9.90
CA TYR A 57 -1.40 7.65 -10.77
C TYR A 57 -1.23 9.12 -10.34
N LYS A 58 -2.27 9.74 -9.77
CA LYS A 58 -2.18 11.11 -9.24
C LYS A 58 -1.29 11.25 -8.01
N TYR A 59 -0.92 10.12 -7.41
CA TYR A 59 -0.09 10.04 -6.21
C TYR A 59 1.31 9.47 -6.47
N GLY A 60 1.68 9.28 -7.75
CA GLY A 60 3.00 8.82 -8.14
C GLY A 60 3.11 7.32 -8.38
N LEU A 61 2.01 6.66 -8.74
CA LEU A 61 2.05 5.29 -9.26
C LEU A 61 2.65 5.30 -10.67
N ASP A 62 3.61 4.41 -10.96
CA ASP A 62 4.18 4.25 -12.30
C ASP A 62 3.37 3.26 -13.13
N TYR A 63 2.99 2.11 -12.55
CA TYR A 63 2.23 1.07 -13.24
C TYR A 63 1.08 0.54 -12.40
N GLY A 64 -0.11 0.53 -13.01
CA GLY A 64 -1.33 0.03 -12.36
C GLY A 64 -1.85 -1.24 -13.00
N ILE A 65 -2.04 -2.29 -12.21
CA ILE A 65 -2.50 -3.59 -12.69
C ILE A 65 -3.84 -3.96 -12.05
N LYS A 66 -4.83 -4.23 -12.89
CA LYS A 66 -6.08 -4.79 -12.41
C LYS A 66 -5.89 -6.26 -12.06
N TYR A 67 -6.12 -6.61 -10.79
CA TYR A 67 -6.03 -7.98 -10.33
C TYR A 67 -6.99 -8.90 -11.08
N SER A 68 -6.49 -10.03 -11.53
CA SER A 68 -7.25 -11.17 -12.05
C SER A 68 -6.60 -12.46 -11.56
N LYS A 69 -7.39 -13.50 -11.34
CA LYS A 69 -6.90 -14.82 -10.86
C LYS A 69 -6.09 -15.59 -11.92
N SER A 70 -5.49 -14.95 -12.87
CA SER A 70 -4.73 -15.63 -13.93
C SER A 70 -3.22 -15.58 -13.64
N ASN A 71 -2.49 -16.62 -14.04
CA ASN A 71 -1.02 -16.66 -13.99
C ASN A 71 -0.37 -15.51 -14.79
N LEU A 72 -1.12 -14.86 -15.68
CA LEU A 72 -0.70 -13.66 -16.42
C LEU A 72 -0.44 -12.45 -15.51
N LEU A 73 -0.93 -12.45 -14.27
CA LEU A 73 -0.71 -11.34 -13.34
C LEU A 73 0.78 -11.21 -12.99
N ILE A 74 1.42 -12.33 -12.64
CA ILE A 74 2.85 -12.34 -12.27
C ILE A 74 3.69 -11.87 -13.45
N ASN A 75 3.43 -12.40 -14.64
CA ASN A 75 4.15 -11.99 -15.86
C ASN A 75 3.97 -10.49 -16.16
N LYS A 76 2.75 -9.96 -15.95
CA LYS A 76 2.50 -8.52 -16.13
C LYS A 76 3.26 -7.66 -15.12
N ILE A 77 3.37 -8.12 -13.89
CA ILE A 77 4.14 -7.40 -12.84
C ILE A 77 5.62 -7.42 -13.22
N ASN A 78 6.16 -8.58 -13.57
CA ASN A 78 7.57 -8.74 -13.88
C ASN A 78 8.00 -7.91 -15.10
N ASN A 79 7.10 -7.67 -16.06
CA ASN A 79 7.38 -6.79 -17.22
C ASN A 79 7.64 -5.32 -16.83
N PHE A 80 7.28 -4.91 -15.61
CA PHE A 80 7.49 -3.55 -15.11
C PHE A 80 8.65 -3.46 -14.11
N LEU A 81 9.28 -4.59 -13.79
CA LEU A 81 10.41 -4.68 -12.88
C LEU A 81 11.68 -4.96 -13.70
N ASP A 82 12.79 -4.36 -13.31
CA ASP A 82 14.10 -4.67 -13.89
C ASP A 82 14.61 -6.06 -13.46
N LYS A 83 13.96 -6.67 -12.48
CA LYS A 83 14.23 -8.00 -11.91
C LYS A 83 12.94 -8.83 -11.95
N ASP A 84 13.07 -10.14 -11.81
CA ASP A 84 11.92 -11.06 -11.75
C ASP A 84 10.97 -10.80 -10.57
N LYS A 85 11.44 -10.12 -9.51
CA LYS A 85 10.71 -9.84 -8.28
C LYS A 85 11.07 -8.46 -7.74
N ALA A 86 10.15 -7.89 -6.93
CA ALA A 86 10.33 -6.58 -6.34
C ALA A 86 11.20 -6.60 -5.08
N ASP A 87 11.92 -5.52 -4.83
CA ASP A 87 12.66 -5.32 -3.58
C ASP A 87 11.71 -5.22 -2.38
N ILE A 88 10.58 -4.54 -2.55
CA ILE A 88 9.58 -4.34 -1.48
C ILE A 88 8.19 -4.68 -1.99
N VAL A 89 7.43 -5.45 -1.22
CA VAL A 89 6.00 -5.65 -1.48
C VAL A 89 5.21 -5.31 -0.23
N ILE A 90 4.24 -4.39 -0.36
CA ILE A 90 3.40 -3.93 0.75
C ILE A 90 1.97 -4.41 0.51
N GLU A 91 1.47 -5.24 1.41
CA GLU A 91 0.14 -5.82 1.36
C GLU A 91 -0.82 -5.06 2.29
N THR A 92 -1.95 -4.58 1.77
CA THR A 92 -2.89 -3.73 2.53
C THR A 92 -4.31 -4.30 2.63
N THR A 93 -4.57 -5.47 2.07
CA THR A 93 -5.93 -6.04 2.02
C THR A 93 -6.25 -6.95 3.19
N GLY A 94 -5.25 -7.64 3.75
CA GLY A 94 -5.42 -8.68 4.77
C GLY A 94 -5.95 -10.01 4.24
N ILE A 95 -6.14 -10.15 2.93
CA ILE A 95 -6.63 -11.38 2.32
C ILE A 95 -5.48 -12.38 2.21
N SER A 96 -5.62 -13.57 2.81
CA SER A 96 -4.54 -14.56 2.90
C SER A 96 -3.86 -14.86 1.56
N ASN A 97 -4.63 -15.09 0.49
CA ASN A 97 -4.07 -15.34 -0.85
C ASN A 97 -3.31 -14.12 -1.40
N MET A 98 -3.65 -12.90 -0.97
CA MET A 98 -2.91 -11.68 -1.37
C MET A 98 -1.62 -11.53 -0.58
N ILE A 99 -1.60 -11.96 0.67
CA ILE A 99 -0.39 -12.04 1.50
C ILE A 99 0.59 -13.06 0.89
N GLU A 100 0.09 -14.25 0.52
CA GLU A 100 0.88 -15.29 -0.15
C GLU A 100 1.45 -14.79 -1.49
N LEU A 101 0.62 -14.10 -2.28
CA LEU A 101 1.05 -13.46 -3.52
C LEU A 101 2.13 -12.41 -3.26
N ALA A 102 1.93 -11.54 -2.25
CA ALA A 102 2.91 -10.52 -1.87
C ALA A 102 4.27 -11.14 -1.54
N TYR A 103 4.24 -12.20 -0.72
CA TYR A 103 5.46 -12.93 -0.36
C TYR A 103 6.17 -13.52 -1.58
N ASN A 104 5.40 -14.10 -2.53
CA ASN A 104 5.95 -14.70 -3.73
C ASN A 104 6.52 -13.68 -4.74
N LEU A 105 5.96 -12.46 -4.77
CA LEU A 105 6.43 -11.36 -5.61
C LEU A 105 7.65 -10.63 -5.05
N THR A 106 8.00 -10.87 -3.79
CA THR A 106 9.17 -10.27 -3.13
C THR A 106 10.43 -11.05 -3.48
N SER A 107 11.50 -10.34 -3.79
CA SER A 107 12.83 -10.92 -4.05
C SER A 107 13.38 -11.70 -2.84
N ASN A 108 14.43 -12.50 -3.05
CA ASN A 108 14.99 -13.32 -1.98
C ASN A 108 15.72 -12.50 -0.91
N ASP A 109 16.11 -11.29 -1.22
CA ASP A 109 16.73 -10.29 -0.36
C ASP A 109 15.77 -9.12 -0.01
N GLY A 110 14.51 -9.26 -0.42
CA GLY A 110 13.50 -8.22 -0.30
C GLY A 110 12.63 -8.32 0.96
N LYS A 111 11.71 -7.37 1.08
CA LYS A 111 10.82 -7.27 2.24
C LYS A 111 9.35 -7.32 1.84
N THR A 112 8.61 -8.22 2.46
CA THR A 112 7.14 -8.24 2.43
C THR A 112 6.60 -7.59 3.71
N ILE A 113 5.88 -6.47 3.58
CA ILE A 113 5.30 -5.75 4.72
C ILE A 113 3.79 -5.94 4.73
N LEU A 114 3.26 -6.51 5.81
CA LEU A 114 1.84 -6.78 5.99
C LEU A 114 1.20 -5.63 6.79
N VAL A 115 0.37 -4.84 6.12
CA VAL A 115 -0.42 -3.75 6.72
C VAL A 115 -1.88 -4.17 6.90
N GLY A 116 -2.39 -4.98 5.98
CA GLY A 116 -3.67 -5.65 6.14
C GLY A 116 -3.61 -6.69 7.24
N VAL A 117 -4.64 -6.73 8.09
CA VAL A 117 -4.74 -7.73 9.17
C VAL A 117 -5.33 -9.01 8.61
N PRO A 118 -4.63 -10.14 8.64
CA PRO A 118 -5.13 -11.38 8.10
C PRO A 118 -6.31 -11.93 8.91
N ASP A 119 -7.29 -12.50 8.22
CA ASP A 119 -8.45 -13.17 8.81
C ASP A 119 -8.27 -14.69 8.92
N LYS A 120 -7.23 -15.24 8.26
CA LYS A 120 -6.96 -16.69 8.18
C LYS A 120 -5.44 -16.94 8.16
N ASN A 121 -5.08 -18.20 8.34
CA ASN A 121 -3.71 -18.66 8.16
C ASN A 121 -3.24 -18.44 6.72
N ILE A 122 -1.94 -18.25 6.56
CA ILE A 122 -1.26 -18.18 5.27
C ILE A 122 -0.37 -19.40 5.08
N ASN A 123 -0.20 -19.81 3.81
CA ASN A 123 0.70 -20.89 3.43
C ASN A 123 1.85 -20.33 2.59
N ILE A 124 3.04 -20.33 3.16
CA ILE A 124 4.24 -19.79 2.52
C ILE A 124 5.39 -20.80 2.59
N TYR A 125 6.27 -20.79 1.58
CA TYR A 125 7.53 -21.51 1.64
C TYR A 125 8.55 -20.71 2.45
N SER A 126 8.88 -21.19 3.64
CA SER A 126 9.63 -20.42 4.63
C SER A 126 11.14 -20.41 4.42
N LEU A 127 11.70 -21.29 3.58
CA LEU A 127 13.18 -21.39 3.41
C LEU A 127 13.86 -20.03 3.10
N PRO A 128 13.31 -19.14 2.25
CA PRO A 128 13.95 -17.85 2.00
C PRO A 128 14.08 -16.96 3.24
N LEU A 129 13.24 -17.16 4.28
CA LEU A 129 13.33 -16.41 5.54
C LEU A 129 14.56 -16.79 6.40
N HIS A 130 15.21 -17.93 6.09
CA HIS A 130 16.46 -18.31 6.74
C HIS A 130 17.69 -17.61 6.15
N PHE A 131 17.49 -16.82 5.12
CA PHE A 131 18.51 -16.00 4.47
C PHE A 131 18.13 -14.52 4.63
N ASP A 132 18.03 -13.77 3.56
CA ASP A 132 17.84 -12.31 3.64
C ASP A 132 16.39 -11.84 3.43
N LYS A 133 15.47 -12.74 3.05
CA LYS A 133 14.07 -12.36 2.84
C LYS A 133 13.38 -12.05 4.15
N ILE A 134 12.65 -10.93 4.17
CA ILE A 134 11.92 -10.47 5.36
C ILE A 134 10.41 -10.54 5.11
N LEU A 135 9.68 -11.11 6.07
CA LEU A 135 8.23 -11.01 6.20
C LEU A 135 7.92 -10.35 7.53
N LYS A 136 7.31 -9.16 7.51
CA LYS A 136 7.05 -8.36 8.71
C LYS A 136 5.63 -7.83 8.72
N GLY A 137 4.92 -8.00 9.85
CA GLY A 137 3.69 -7.27 10.14
C GLY A 137 3.99 -5.82 10.54
N SER A 138 3.21 -4.87 10.02
CA SER A 138 3.32 -3.46 10.37
C SER A 138 2.44 -3.13 11.57
N PHE A 139 3.02 -2.75 12.68
CA PHE A 139 2.29 -2.22 13.83
C PHE A 139 2.27 -0.68 13.77
N GLY A 140 1.26 -0.15 13.08
CA GLY A 140 1.08 1.30 12.99
C GLY A 140 2.17 2.04 12.20
N GLY A 141 2.95 1.33 11.37
CA GLY A 141 4.06 1.90 10.62
C GLY A 141 5.28 2.19 11.49
N ASP A 142 5.39 1.54 12.64
CA ASP A 142 6.46 1.81 13.64
C ASP A 142 6.67 3.32 13.88
N THR A 143 5.54 4.04 13.91
CA THR A 143 5.51 5.51 13.96
C THR A 143 5.81 6.00 15.37
N ARG A 144 6.75 6.95 15.49
CA ARG A 144 6.99 7.74 16.69
C ARG A 144 6.24 9.08 16.57
N PRO A 145 5.02 9.20 17.16
CA PRO A 145 4.12 10.32 16.89
C PRO A 145 4.74 11.69 17.14
N GLU A 146 5.54 11.82 18.18
CA GLU A 146 6.20 13.06 18.59
C GLU A 146 7.25 13.55 17.58
N VAL A 147 7.84 12.64 16.81
CA VAL A 147 8.84 12.97 15.77
C VAL A 147 8.21 13.00 14.38
N ASP A 148 7.45 11.96 14.03
CA ASP A 148 6.99 11.73 12.66
C ASP A 148 5.85 12.67 12.28
N ILE A 149 4.89 12.94 13.20
CA ILE A 149 3.75 13.80 12.89
C ILE A 149 4.17 15.23 12.55
N PRO A 150 5.05 15.89 13.32
CA PRO A 150 5.56 17.23 12.95
C PRO A 150 6.23 17.27 11.57
N ASN A 151 7.00 16.22 11.22
CA ASN A 151 7.65 16.12 9.92
C ASN A 151 6.63 15.96 8.78
N TYR A 152 5.63 15.11 8.94
CA TYR A 152 4.56 14.96 7.94
C TYR A 152 3.74 16.23 7.78
N ILE A 153 3.47 16.97 8.86
CA ILE A 153 2.80 18.29 8.79
C ILE A 153 3.61 19.27 7.97
N LYS A 154 4.94 19.35 8.16
CA LYS A 154 5.81 20.19 7.33
C LYS A 154 5.68 19.85 5.83
N LEU A 155 5.62 18.55 5.48
CA LEU A 155 5.45 18.10 4.11
C LEU A 155 4.06 18.46 3.55
N ILE A 156 3.00 18.39 4.37
CA ILE A 156 1.66 18.83 3.98
C ILE A 156 1.64 20.33 3.70
N LEU A 157 2.22 21.15 4.58
CA LEU A 157 2.30 22.61 4.41
C LEU A 157 3.08 22.99 3.15
N LYS A 158 4.12 22.23 2.80
CA LYS A 158 4.90 22.38 1.56
C LYS A 158 4.21 21.75 0.33
N LYS A 159 2.95 21.27 0.45
CA LYS A 159 2.16 20.61 -0.61
C LYS A 159 2.84 19.37 -1.22
N LYS A 160 3.79 18.76 -0.50
CA LYS A 160 4.41 17.50 -0.90
C LYS A 160 3.52 16.29 -0.59
N ILE A 161 2.67 16.41 0.43
CA ILE A 161 1.66 15.41 0.79
C ILE A 161 0.27 16.00 0.51
N ASN A 162 -0.53 15.28 -0.26
CA ASN A 162 -1.90 15.65 -0.58
C ASN A 162 -2.91 14.71 0.09
N LEU A 163 -3.47 15.13 1.21
CA LEU A 163 -4.50 14.38 1.93
C LEU A 163 -5.93 14.74 1.48
N LYS A 164 -6.13 15.97 1.00
CA LYS A 164 -7.48 16.46 0.64
C LYS A 164 -8.09 15.65 -0.51
N SER A 165 -7.32 15.33 -1.52
CA SER A 165 -7.80 14.59 -2.69
C SER A 165 -8.13 13.11 -2.40
N LEU A 166 -7.72 12.58 -1.25
CA LEU A 166 -8.09 11.24 -0.78
C LEU A 166 -9.52 11.20 -0.22
N ILE A 167 -10.05 12.36 0.20
CA ILE A 167 -11.43 12.47 0.73
C ILE A 167 -12.37 12.42 -0.47
N THR A 168 -13.13 11.33 -0.56
CA THR A 168 -14.07 11.11 -1.66
C THR A 168 -15.51 11.42 -1.30
N HIS A 169 -15.85 11.34 -0.01
CA HIS A 169 -17.20 11.55 0.49
C HIS A 169 -17.19 12.17 1.89
N GLU A 170 -18.20 13.01 2.15
CA GLU A 170 -18.45 13.58 3.45
C GLU A 170 -19.90 13.32 3.85
N PHE A 171 -20.15 12.96 5.11
CA PHE A 171 -21.47 12.73 5.66
C PHE A 171 -21.62 13.44 7.01
N PRO A 172 -22.80 14.01 7.32
CA PRO A 172 -23.09 14.43 8.69
C PRO A 172 -23.24 13.21 9.59
N LEU A 173 -22.99 13.36 10.90
CA LEU A 173 -23.07 12.26 11.89
C LEU A 173 -24.40 11.51 11.81
N LYS A 174 -25.52 12.20 11.63
CA LYS A 174 -26.86 11.59 11.49
C LYS A 174 -26.98 10.60 10.33
N LYS A 175 -26.07 10.65 9.35
CA LYS A 175 -26.01 9.71 8.20
C LYS A 175 -24.86 8.70 8.30
N ILE A 176 -24.37 8.41 9.50
CA ILE A 176 -23.24 7.49 9.72
C ILE A 176 -23.49 6.10 9.12
N ASN A 177 -24.73 5.59 9.18
CA ASN A 177 -25.07 4.29 8.62
C ASN A 177 -24.96 4.25 7.09
N ASP A 178 -25.26 5.35 6.40
CA ASP A 178 -25.08 5.46 4.95
C ASP A 178 -23.60 5.50 4.58
N ALA A 179 -22.81 6.22 5.38
CA ALA A 179 -21.35 6.23 5.24
C ALA A 179 -20.75 4.83 5.42
N LEU A 180 -21.20 4.07 6.43
CA LEU A 180 -20.77 2.69 6.68
C LEU A 180 -21.18 1.75 5.54
N LYS A 181 -22.42 1.89 5.01
CA LYS A 181 -22.86 1.12 3.83
C LYS A 181 -21.93 1.38 2.64
N LEU A 182 -21.65 2.66 2.34
CA LEU A 182 -20.74 3.03 1.25
C LEU A 182 -19.32 2.50 1.48
N PHE A 183 -18.80 2.60 2.71
CA PHE A 183 -17.48 2.09 3.08
C PHE A 183 -17.35 0.57 2.77
N ARG A 184 -18.37 -0.22 3.17
CA ARG A 184 -18.41 -1.67 2.93
C ARG A 184 -18.41 -2.05 1.44
N THR A 185 -18.86 -1.17 0.54
CA THR A 185 -18.80 -1.42 -0.91
C THR A 185 -17.39 -1.35 -1.48
N GLY A 186 -16.42 -0.82 -0.72
CA GLY A 186 -15.05 -0.59 -1.18
C GLY A 186 -14.94 0.47 -2.30
N LYS A 187 -16.00 1.19 -2.64
CA LYS A 187 -16.02 2.21 -3.71
C LYS A 187 -15.47 3.56 -3.27
N ALA A 188 -15.49 3.85 -1.98
CA ALA A 188 -14.96 5.09 -1.42
C ALA A 188 -13.43 5.01 -1.21
N GLY A 189 -12.77 6.17 -1.34
CA GLY A 189 -11.41 6.36 -0.85
C GLY A 189 -11.46 6.60 0.67
N ARG A 190 -11.45 7.86 1.09
CA ARG A 190 -11.64 8.24 2.50
C ARG A 190 -13.00 8.92 2.69
N ILE A 191 -13.73 8.48 3.70
CA ILE A 191 -15.00 9.07 4.12
C ILE A 191 -14.74 9.91 5.38
N ILE A 192 -15.26 11.13 5.42
CA ILE A 192 -15.22 12.00 6.60
C ILE A 192 -16.65 12.13 7.17
N ILE A 193 -16.75 12.06 8.48
CA ILE A 193 -17.99 12.37 9.22
C ILE A 193 -17.82 13.77 9.82
N ARG A 194 -18.78 14.64 9.54
CA ARG A 194 -18.87 15.98 10.14
C ARG A 194 -19.87 15.98 11.28
N PHE A 195 -19.47 16.54 12.38
CA PHE A 195 -20.27 16.78 13.58
C PHE A 195 -20.99 18.11 13.50
#